data_d65182ea896e0d1ae7aea72f7e62bef5
#
_entry.id   d65182ea896e0d1ae7aea72f7e62bef5
#
_cell.length_a   1.000
_cell.length_b   1.000
_cell.length_c   1.000
_cell.angle_alpha   90.00
_cell.angle_beta   90.00
_cell.angle_gamma   90.00
#
_symmetry.space_group_name_H-M   'P 1'
#
loop_
_entity.id
_entity.type
_entity.pdbx_description
1 polymer ?
#
loop_
_entity_poly.entity_id
_entity_poly.type
_entity_poly.pdbx_seq_one_letter_code
_entity_poly.pdbx_strand_id
1 'polypeptide(L)'
;MFKIYQYIYKILKMNTAKDLIQKWHEVLKNDDQGLLENLIADDAIFSSPVVFTPMEGKEITMMYLSAAGQSFNMEKFEYTKEIHDGMNSVLEFETYIDDVTVNGVDIIEWNEEGKIVNFKVMIRPFKAVQKVQQKMVEALESLG
;
A
#
# COMPACT_ATOMS: atom_id res chain seq x y z
N MET A 1 16.49 24.01 -28.77
CA MET A 1 17.14 24.13 -27.46
C MET A 1 16.14 24.32 -26.31
N PHE A 2 15.22 25.26 -26.42
CA PHE A 2 14.22 25.51 -25.36
C PHE A 2 13.31 24.30 -25.06
N LYS A 3 12.88 23.55 -26.07
CA LYS A 3 12.06 22.34 -25.91
C LYS A 3 12.81 21.18 -25.23
N ILE A 4 14.12 21.06 -25.48
CA ILE A 4 14.98 20.06 -24.81
C ILE A 4 15.17 20.41 -23.34
N TYR A 5 15.36 21.69 -23.03
CA TYR A 5 15.46 22.15 -21.64
C TYR A 5 14.17 21.90 -20.86
N GLN A 6 13.01 22.16 -21.46
CA GLN A 6 11.72 21.90 -20.84
C GLN A 6 11.48 20.39 -20.64
N TYR A 7 11.92 19.58 -21.61
CA TYR A 7 11.81 18.11 -21.53
C TYR A 7 12.71 17.56 -20.42
N ILE A 8 13.97 17.98 -20.37
CA ILE A 8 14.93 17.61 -19.33
C ILE A 8 14.44 18.08 -17.96
N TYR A 9 13.93 19.32 -17.86
CA TYR A 9 13.38 19.86 -16.62
C TYR A 9 12.15 19.09 -16.14
N LYS A 10 11.30 18.65 -17.07
CA LYS A 10 10.14 17.81 -16.77
C LYS A 10 10.56 16.43 -16.27
N ILE A 11 11.58 15.82 -16.91
CA ILE A 11 12.16 14.54 -16.47
C ILE A 11 12.80 14.67 -15.08
N LEU A 12 13.56 15.74 -14.84
CA LEU A 12 14.22 16.01 -13.57
C LEU A 12 13.24 16.35 -12.44
N LYS A 13 12.03 16.80 -12.78
CA LYS A 13 10.93 17.08 -11.82
C LYS A 13 9.91 15.96 -11.70
N MET A 14 10.05 14.85 -12.43
CA MET A 14 9.16 13.70 -12.25
C MET A 14 9.37 13.14 -10.86
N ASN A 15 8.31 13.13 -10.06
CA ASN A 15 8.31 12.46 -8.76
C ASN A 15 8.54 10.97 -8.96
N THR A 16 9.51 10.42 -8.25
CA THR A 16 9.76 8.98 -8.19
C THR A 16 9.06 8.36 -6.98
N ALA A 17 9.07 7.05 -6.90
CA ALA A 17 8.52 6.32 -5.76
C ALA A 17 9.09 6.82 -4.42
N LYS A 18 10.37 7.19 -4.38
CA LYS A 18 11.02 7.73 -3.18
C LYS A 18 10.36 9.02 -2.69
N ASP A 19 9.91 9.88 -3.62
CA ASP A 19 9.20 11.11 -3.29
C ASP A 19 7.73 10.84 -2.95
N LEU A 20 7.08 10.00 -3.75
CA LEU A 20 5.65 9.70 -3.65
C LEU A 20 5.29 8.95 -2.37
N ILE A 21 6.20 8.13 -1.84
CA ILE A 21 5.93 7.32 -0.64
C ILE A 21 5.59 8.19 0.59
N GLN A 22 6.02 9.44 0.62
CA GLN A 22 5.69 10.34 1.73
C GLN A 22 4.17 10.53 1.88
N LYS A 23 3.44 10.55 0.78
CA LYS A 23 1.98 10.65 0.79
C LYS A 23 1.33 9.40 1.41
N TRP A 24 1.89 8.23 1.12
CA TRP A 24 1.44 6.99 1.75
C TRP A 24 1.68 6.99 3.26
N HIS A 25 2.86 7.45 3.69
CA HIS A 25 3.16 7.60 5.12
C HIS A 25 2.20 8.57 5.82
N GLU A 26 1.79 9.65 5.15
CA GLU A 26 0.79 10.58 5.67
C GLU A 26 -0.58 9.91 5.84
N VAL A 27 -1.00 9.08 4.88
CA VAL A 27 -2.25 8.30 4.99
C VAL A 27 -2.24 7.45 6.25
N LEU A 28 -1.15 6.70 6.48
CA LEU A 28 -1.04 5.83 7.65
C LEU A 28 -0.98 6.61 8.96
N LYS A 29 -0.23 7.70 8.98
CA LYS A 29 -0.04 8.52 10.18
C LYS A 29 -1.33 9.19 10.64
N ASN A 30 -2.12 9.69 9.70
CA ASN A 30 -3.30 10.51 9.97
C ASN A 30 -4.62 9.77 9.76
N ASP A 31 -4.59 8.50 9.34
CA ASP A 31 -5.77 7.73 8.92
C ASP A 31 -6.64 8.53 7.94
N ASP A 32 -6.00 9.16 6.96
CA ASP A 32 -6.61 10.10 6.02
C ASP A 32 -7.21 9.35 4.82
N GLN A 33 -8.50 9.03 4.92
CA GLN A 33 -9.23 8.31 3.87
C GLN A 33 -9.40 9.14 2.59
N GLY A 34 -9.51 10.45 2.71
CA GLY A 34 -9.57 11.35 1.54
C GLY A 34 -8.28 11.36 0.76
N LEU A 35 -7.13 11.41 1.45
CA LEU A 35 -5.82 11.30 0.83
C LEU A 35 -5.62 9.92 0.19
N LEU A 36 -6.03 8.84 0.87
CA LEU A 36 -5.97 7.49 0.34
C LEU A 36 -6.75 7.39 -0.99
N GLU A 37 -7.97 7.90 -1.02
CA GLU A 37 -8.80 7.91 -2.23
C GLU A 37 -8.08 8.62 -3.39
N ASN A 38 -7.43 9.74 -3.10
CA ASN A 38 -6.67 10.48 -4.12
C ASN A 38 -5.41 9.76 -4.59
N LEU A 39 -4.80 8.93 -3.73
CA LEU A 39 -3.59 8.19 -4.07
C LEU A 39 -3.84 6.95 -4.91
N ILE A 40 -5.02 6.34 -4.84
CA ILE A 40 -5.32 5.10 -5.55
C ILE A 40 -5.82 5.41 -6.96
N ALA A 41 -5.19 4.81 -7.97
CA ALA A 41 -5.64 4.90 -9.36
C ALA A 41 -6.97 4.18 -9.55
N ASP A 42 -7.80 4.64 -10.51
CA ASP A 42 -9.10 4.03 -10.80
C ASP A 42 -8.97 2.56 -11.23
N ASP A 43 -7.87 2.23 -11.92
CA ASP A 43 -7.54 0.89 -12.41
C ASP A 43 -6.55 0.13 -11.51
N ALA A 44 -6.41 0.54 -10.27
CA ALA A 44 -5.49 -0.09 -9.32
C ALA A 44 -5.77 -1.58 -9.14
N ILE A 45 -4.69 -2.35 -8.95
CA ILE A 45 -4.75 -3.78 -8.70
C ILE A 45 -4.25 -4.03 -7.27
N PHE A 46 -5.02 -4.78 -6.50
CA PHE A 46 -4.64 -5.22 -5.17
C PHE A 46 -4.41 -6.73 -5.12
N SER A 47 -3.28 -7.16 -4.57
CA SER A 47 -2.97 -8.58 -4.37
C SER A 47 -2.84 -8.87 -2.88
N SER A 48 -3.80 -9.64 -2.37
CA SER A 48 -3.89 -10.05 -0.97
C SER A 48 -2.89 -11.16 -0.62
N PRO A 49 -2.39 -11.24 0.62
CA PRO A 49 -1.55 -12.35 1.04
C PRO A 49 -2.30 -13.67 1.20
N VAL A 50 -3.64 -13.66 1.19
CA VAL A 50 -4.48 -14.85 1.45
C VAL A 50 -5.29 -15.32 0.25
N VAL A 51 -5.46 -14.48 -0.77
CA VAL A 51 -6.19 -14.80 -2.01
C VAL A 51 -5.26 -14.61 -3.19
N PHE A 52 -5.05 -15.65 -3.99
CA PHE A 52 -4.11 -15.60 -5.12
C PHE A 52 -4.57 -14.67 -6.24
N THR A 53 -5.88 -14.65 -6.54
CA THR A 53 -6.41 -13.85 -7.65
C THR A 53 -6.36 -12.37 -7.32
N PRO A 54 -5.66 -11.54 -8.14
CA PRO A 54 -5.67 -10.10 -7.96
C PRO A 54 -7.07 -9.50 -8.09
N MET A 55 -7.30 -8.41 -7.38
CA MET A 55 -8.57 -7.67 -7.41
C MET A 55 -8.37 -6.34 -8.11
N GLU A 56 -9.23 -6.02 -9.07
CA GLU A 56 -9.10 -4.83 -9.90
C GLU A 56 -10.09 -3.74 -9.49
N GLY A 57 -9.61 -2.53 -9.41
CA GLY A 57 -10.39 -1.32 -9.18
C GLY A 57 -10.07 -0.59 -7.88
N LYS A 58 -10.33 0.71 -7.89
CA LYS A 58 -10.09 1.61 -6.75
C LYS A 58 -10.91 1.20 -5.51
N GLU A 59 -12.21 0.98 -5.68
CA GLU A 59 -13.10 0.71 -4.55
C GLU A 59 -12.70 -0.54 -3.78
N ILE A 60 -12.42 -1.62 -4.47
CA ILE A 60 -12.02 -2.88 -3.84
C ILE A 60 -10.64 -2.76 -3.20
N THR A 61 -9.71 -2.03 -3.85
CA THR A 61 -8.38 -1.76 -3.28
C THR A 61 -8.51 -0.99 -1.96
N MET A 62 -9.31 0.07 -1.94
CA MET A 62 -9.55 0.86 -0.73
C MET A 62 -10.20 0.03 0.37
N MET A 63 -11.15 -0.83 0.02
CA MET A 63 -11.83 -1.70 0.97
C MET A 63 -10.85 -2.66 1.66
N TYR A 64 -9.95 -3.28 0.89
CA TYR A 64 -8.92 -4.18 1.44
C TYR A 64 -7.90 -3.45 2.29
N LEU A 65 -7.43 -2.27 1.86
CA LEU A 65 -6.49 -1.46 2.65
C LEU A 65 -7.13 -0.98 3.96
N SER A 66 -8.40 -0.59 3.93
CA SER A 66 -9.14 -0.19 5.14
C SER A 66 -9.34 -1.38 6.08
N ALA A 67 -9.68 -2.54 5.55
CA ALA A 67 -9.82 -3.78 6.33
C ALA A 67 -8.49 -4.17 7.00
N ALA A 68 -7.37 -4.03 6.30
CA ALA A 68 -6.04 -4.25 6.86
C ALA A 68 -5.73 -3.30 8.01
N GLY A 69 -6.05 -2.01 7.84
CA GLY A 69 -5.87 -0.99 8.89
C GLY A 69 -6.70 -1.26 10.14
N GLN A 70 -7.89 -1.86 10.00
CA GLN A 70 -8.71 -2.29 11.12
C GLN A 70 -8.22 -3.57 11.79
N SER A 71 -7.53 -4.42 11.04
CA SER A 71 -7.08 -5.74 11.49
C SER A 71 -5.74 -5.70 12.21
N PHE A 72 -4.81 -4.89 11.71
CA PHE A 72 -3.46 -4.74 12.28
C PHE A 72 -3.47 -3.79 13.48
N ASN A 73 -2.59 -4.07 14.44
CA ASN A 73 -2.31 -3.12 15.52
C ASN A 73 -1.50 -1.95 14.96
N MET A 74 -2.18 -0.87 14.60
CA MET A 74 -1.55 0.29 13.95
C MET A 74 -0.68 1.13 14.90
N GLU A 75 -0.89 1.04 16.21
CA GLU A 75 -0.01 1.68 17.20
C GLU A 75 1.39 1.05 17.23
N LYS A 76 1.45 -0.26 16.91
CA LYS A 76 2.69 -1.03 16.88
C LYS A 76 3.19 -1.29 15.46
N PHE A 77 2.49 -0.78 14.46
CA PHE A 77 2.88 -0.93 13.06
C PHE A 77 4.13 -0.10 12.77
N GLU A 78 5.15 -0.73 12.22
CA GLU A 78 6.40 -0.08 11.87
C GLU A 78 6.92 -0.60 10.54
N TYR A 79 7.30 0.31 9.65
CA TYR A 79 8.11 -0.03 8.50
C TYR A 79 9.58 -0.11 8.93
N THR A 80 10.16 -1.30 8.83
CA THR A 80 11.53 -1.59 9.28
C THR A 80 12.56 -1.42 8.16
N LYS A 81 12.12 -1.46 6.89
CA LYS A 81 12.98 -1.30 5.73
C LYS A 81 12.17 -0.76 4.56
N GLU A 82 12.74 0.18 3.85
CA GLU A 82 12.16 0.73 2.63
C GLU A 82 13.21 0.73 1.52
N ILE A 83 12.82 0.28 0.34
CA ILE A 83 13.65 0.28 -0.87
C ILE A 83 12.79 0.86 -1.99
N HIS A 84 13.31 1.90 -2.65
CA HIS A 84 12.64 2.56 -3.77
C HIS A 84 13.54 2.51 -4.99
N ASP A 85 12.99 2.09 -6.12
CA ASP A 85 13.67 2.10 -7.41
C ASP A 85 12.68 2.50 -8.50
N GLY A 86 12.97 3.61 -9.18
CA GLY A 86 12.09 4.18 -10.19
C GLY A 86 10.70 4.49 -9.62
N MET A 87 9.69 3.83 -10.16
CA MET A 87 8.30 3.98 -9.73
C MET A 87 7.84 2.84 -8.80
N ASN A 88 8.77 2.09 -8.21
CA ASN A 88 8.47 0.97 -7.32
C ASN A 88 8.94 1.24 -5.91
N SER A 89 8.12 0.85 -4.95
CA SER A 89 8.41 0.91 -3.52
C SER A 89 8.26 -0.48 -2.90
N VAL A 90 9.22 -0.87 -2.07
CA VAL A 90 9.17 -2.10 -1.28
C VAL A 90 9.37 -1.73 0.18
N LEU A 91 8.38 -2.02 1.02
CA LEU A 91 8.38 -1.63 2.42
C LEU A 91 8.13 -2.86 3.30
N GLU A 92 9.13 -3.26 4.04
CA GLU A 92 8.99 -4.32 5.04
C GLU A 92 8.37 -3.74 6.30
N PHE A 93 7.37 -4.43 6.86
CA PHE A 93 6.71 -3.99 8.09
C PHE A 93 6.66 -5.10 9.14
N GLU A 94 6.54 -4.66 10.38
CA GLU A 94 6.23 -5.50 11.53
C GLU A 94 5.05 -4.91 12.28
N THR A 95 4.18 -5.79 12.77
CA THR A 95 3.05 -5.43 13.60
C THR A 95 2.53 -6.66 14.35
N TYR A 96 1.36 -6.53 14.95
CA TYR A 96 0.68 -7.61 15.66
C TYR A 96 -0.79 -7.68 15.25
N ILE A 97 -1.34 -8.88 15.30
CA ILE A 97 -2.78 -9.10 15.34
C ILE A 97 -3.05 -9.89 16.62
N ASP A 98 -3.75 -9.28 17.57
CA ASP A 98 -3.83 -9.78 18.96
C ASP A 98 -2.41 -10.01 19.51
N ASP A 99 -2.05 -11.25 19.87
CA ASP A 99 -0.72 -11.63 20.36
C ASP A 99 0.19 -12.25 19.27
N VAL A 100 -0.27 -12.29 18.02
CA VAL A 100 0.48 -12.89 16.91
C VAL A 100 1.31 -11.84 16.21
N THR A 101 2.64 -12.05 16.17
CA THR A 101 3.56 -11.19 15.42
C THR A 101 3.36 -11.38 13.92
N VAL A 102 3.29 -10.27 13.19
CA VAL A 102 3.13 -10.25 11.74
C VAL A 102 4.31 -9.52 11.14
N ASN A 103 5.00 -10.18 10.20
CA ASN A 103 6.03 -9.55 9.38
C ASN A 103 5.59 -9.64 7.91
N GLY A 104 5.62 -8.53 7.23
CA GLY A 104 5.15 -8.48 5.84
C GLY A 104 5.93 -7.51 4.98
N VAL A 105 5.55 -7.49 3.72
CA VAL A 105 6.10 -6.60 2.70
C VAL A 105 4.95 -6.02 1.89
N ASP A 106 4.93 -4.70 1.78
CA ASP A 106 4.11 -3.99 0.81
C ASP A 106 4.96 -3.70 -0.42
N ILE A 107 4.48 -4.12 -1.59
CA ILE A 107 5.10 -3.82 -2.88
C ILE A 107 4.16 -2.91 -3.63
N ILE A 108 4.58 -1.66 -3.85
CA ILE A 108 3.74 -0.60 -4.42
C ILE A 108 4.35 -0.14 -5.74
N GLU A 109 3.53 -0.08 -6.77
CA GLU A 109 3.88 0.52 -8.05
C GLU A 109 3.08 1.81 -8.24
N TRP A 110 3.77 2.89 -8.64
CA TRP A 110 3.22 4.21 -8.88
C TRP A 110 3.15 4.50 -10.38
N ASN A 111 2.17 5.27 -10.81
CA ASN A 111 2.12 5.76 -12.19
C ASN A 111 2.68 7.19 -12.30
N GLU A 112 2.77 7.70 -13.54
CA GLU A 112 3.29 9.04 -13.82
C GLU A 112 2.45 10.18 -13.23
N GLU A 113 1.18 9.91 -12.91
CA GLU A 113 0.30 10.86 -12.25
C GLU A 113 0.48 10.88 -10.72
N GLY A 114 1.39 10.05 -10.19
CA GLY A 114 1.66 9.95 -8.76
C GLY A 114 0.62 9.14 -8.01
N LYS A 115 -0.07 8.22 -8.69
CA LYS A 115 -1.08 7.35 -8.09
C LYS A 115 -0.58 5.91 -7.98
N ILE A 116 -1.09 5.18 -7.01
CA ILE A 116 -0.80 3.75 -6.82
C ILE A 116 -1.61 2.94 -7.83
N VAL A 117 -0.93 2.20 -8.71
CA VAL A 117 -1.53 1.32 -9.71
C VAL A 117 -1.45 -0.16 -9.33
N ASN A 118 -0.54 -0.53 -8.44
CA ASN A 118 -0.43 -1.90 -7.94
C ASN A 118 -0.03 -1.87 -6.47
N PHE A 119 -0.76 -2.63 -5.65
CA PHE A 119 -0.45 -2.79 -4.23
C PHE A 119 -0.51 -4.28 -3.89
N LYS A 120 0.63 -4.87 -3.58
CA LYS A 120 0.75 -6.29 -3.26
C LYS A 120 1.28 -6.45 -1.84
N VAL A 121 0.64 -7.33 -1.07
CA VAL A 121 1.04 -7.61 0.31
C VAL A 121 1.45 -9.07 0.44
N MET A 122 2.63 -9.32 1.00
CA MET A 122 3.12 -10.65 1.38
C MET A 122 3.34 -10.69 2.88
N ILE A 123 3.02 -11.81 3.52
CA ILE A 123 3.05 -11.93 4.99
C ILE A 123 3.68 -13.26 5.42
N ARG A 124 4.43 -13.20 6.50
CA ARG A 124 4.98 -14.35 7.22
C ARG A 124 4.75 -14.19 8.73
N PRO A 125 4.84 -15.24 9.57
CA PRO A 125 4.84 -16.67 9.22
C PRO A 125 3.43 -17.20 8.92
N PHE A 126 3.29 -18.49 8.70
CA PHE A 126 2.00 -19.13 8.38
C PHE A 126 0.90 -18.80 9.40
N LYS A 127 1.23 -18.82 10.69
CA LYS A 127 0.31 -18.45 11.77
C LYS A 127 -0.24 -17.02 11.61
N ALA A 128 0.61 -16.09 11.17
CA ALA A 128 0.19 -14.72 10.90
C ALA A 128 -0.73 -14.64 9.70
N VAL A 129 -0.44 -15.41 8.63
CA VAL A 129 -1.31 -15.49 7.44
C VAL A 129 -2.70 -15.98 7.82
N GLN A 130 -2.79 -17.03 8.64
CA GLN A 130 -4.07 -17.55 9.14
C GLN A 130 -4.84 -16.51 9.94
N LYS A 131 -4.15 -15.77 10.81
CA LYS A 131 -4.76 -14.73 11.62
C LYS A 131 -5.24 -13.55 10.78
N VAL A 132 -4.44 -13.13 9.80
CA VAL A 132 -4.82 -12.12 8.82
C VAL A 132 -6.07 -12.53 8.06
N GLN A 133 -6.13 -13.76 7.56
CA GLN A 133 -7.31 -14.27 6.85
C GLN A 133 -8.57 -14.15 7.71
N GLN A 134 -8.51 -14.61 8.96
CA GLN A 134 -9.64 -14.53 9.89
C GLN A 134 -10.11 -13.09 10.11
N LYS A 135 -9.19 -12.19 10.40
CA LYS A 135 -9.51 -10.79 10.70
C LYS A 135 -9.98 -10.01 9.47
N MET A 136 -9.41 -10.30 8.30
CA MET A 136 -9.84 -9.68 7.04
C MET A 136 -11.28 -10.07 6.67
N VAL A 137 -11.65 -11.34 6.85
CA VAL A 137 -13.03 -11.79 6.63
C VAL A 137 -13.99 -11.06 7.58
N GLU A 138 -13.66 -10.97 8.87
CA GLU A 138 -14.48 -10.26 9.86
C GLU A 138 -14.61 -8.77 9.49
N ALA A 139 -13.51 -8.11 9.09
CA ALA A 139 -13.51 -6.70 8.72
C ALA A 139 -14.33 -6.43 7.45
N LEU A 140 -14.20 -7.27 6.42
CA LEU A 140 -14.96 -7.14 5.18
C LEU A 140 -16.46 -7.37 5.39
N GLU A 141 -16.84 -8.32 6.25
CA GLU A 141 -18.24 -8.55 6.63
C GLU A 141 -18.83 -7.33 7.34
N SER A 142 -18.03 -6.64 8.17
CA SER A 142 -18.49 -5.44 8.88
C SER A 142 -18.65 -4.22 7.97
N LEU A 143 -17.95 -4.18 6.82
CA LEU A 143 -18.02 -3.11 5.83
C LEU A 143 -19.12 -3.33 4.78
N GLY A 144 -19.58 -4.57 4.64
CA GLY A 144 -20.69 -4.95 3.76
C GLY A 144 -22.05 -4.85 4.44
#